data_29bb0da01182ea30631f1f98ba88fab6
#
_entry.id   29bb0da01182ea30631f1f98ba88fab6
#
_cell.length_a   1.000
_cell.length_b   1.000
_cell.length_c   1.000
_cell.angle_alpha   90.00
_cell.angle_beta   90.00
_cell.angle_gamma   90.00
#
_symmetry.space_group_name_H-M   'P 1'
#
loop_
_entity.id
_entity.type
_entity.pdbx_description
1 polymer ?
#
loop_
_entity_poly.entity_id
_entity_poly.type
_entity_poly.pdbx_seq_one_letter_code
_entity_poly.pdbx_strand_id
1 'polypeptide(L)'
;PAGWMTWYAVKFDACEKAVLENAAWQKEHLADFGANTIWVDWEWYHSAFDIHGPEGIDYFHPDPVRYPHGLRYVADKIRELGLIPALWIGPTNEPASNQFIEENPDTVLAKQVAWCGEYFFDLTNEKFLNEYLPAAVKKVKEWGFEALKWDCLPVTLLFADQYHEYMAHPELTSEQALREAVKRARALLGEDFYMLSCAGAADREILFAIDLFDGARIGGDIFNWREFINDFVARVMRFYAYHNTETYCDPDNLVIRPEFNSLDQAVSRTSFLSVLGLPVTLGDNLPDLPPERVELLKRCLPALDAHPMDIRESHHESDRVIANLTISRSFEQWNVVDVLNLLEQDNRVTVDLEADLHLKKGRYLVYDFWNKEFLGVVEGSVTLELRPCASQVLAVRPYQGVPQIVSTSRHISQGGVDLKEVAYEAKTRLLKGVSAVVAGDPYEIRA
;
A
#
# COMPACT_ATOMS: atom_id res chain seq x y z
N PRO A 1 3.51 -4.89 -4.62
CA PRO A 1 4.62 -3.93 -4.60
C PRO A 1 4.88 -3.39 -3.19
N ALA A 2 6.15 -3.09 -2.90
CA ALA A 2 6.55 -2.45 -1.67
C ALA A 2 7.64 -1.42 -1.99
N GLY A 3 7.52 -0.20 -1.44
CA GLY A 3 8.50 0.85 -1.70
C GLY A 3 8.04 2.25 -1.32
N TRP A 4 8.82 3.24 -1.67
CA TRP A 4 8.65 4.62 -1.26
C TRP A 4 7.84 5.45 -2.27
N MET A 5 7.12 6.47 -1.76
CA MET A 5 6.31 7.39 -2.56
C MET A 5 6.53 8.85 -2.14
N THR A 6 6.60 9.77 -3.11
CA THR A 6 6.88 11.19 -2.86
C THR A 6 5.80 11.91 -2.08
N TRP A 7 4.50 11.68 -2.39
CA TRP A 7 3.41 12.53 -1.89
C TRP A 7 3.41 12.69 -0.36
N TYR A 8 3.40 11.60 0.37
CA TYR A 8 3.36 11.66 1.85
C TYR A 8 4.68 12.08 2.47
N ALA A 9 5.79 11.78 1.80
CA ALA A 9 7.12 12.06 2.31
C ALA A 9 7.49 13.53 2.18
N VAL A 10 7.26 14.13 1.01
CA VAL A 10 7.77 15.46 0.65
C VAL A 10 6.72 16.39 0.05
N LYS A 11 5.50 15.91 -0.25
CA LYS A 11 4.40 16.71 -0.81
C LYS A 11 4.86 17.60 -2.00
N PHE A 12 4.58 18.89 -1.90
CA PHE A 12 4.91 19.89 -2.93
C PHE A 12 6.42 20.14 -3.10
N ASP A 13 7.26 19.61 -2.23
CA ASP A 13 8.73 19.66 -2.36
C ASP A 13 9.29 18.49 -3.19
N ALA A 14 8.41 17.69 -3.82
CA ALA A 14 8.81 16.60 -4.70
C ALA A 14 9.69 17.11 -5.83
N CYS A 15 10.89 16.54 -5.94
CA CYS A 15 11.88 16.89 -6.96
C CYS A 15 12.84 15.74 -7.22
N GLU A 16 13.58 15.83 -8.31
CA GLU A 16 14.59 14.82 -8.71
C GLU A 16 15.54 14.46 -7.57
N LYS A 17 16.04 15.47 -6.85
CA LYS A 17 16.95 15.25 -5.72
C LYS A 17 16.31 14.40 -4.62
N ALA A 18 15.12 14.77 -4.17
CA ALA A 18 14.41 14.05 -3.10
C ALA A 18 14.11 12.60 -3.51
N VAL A 19 13.69 12.39 -4.76
CA VAL A 19 13.44 11.03 -5.30
C VAL A 19 14.72 10.20 -5.26
N LEU A 20 15.83 10.72 -5.78
CA LEU A 20 17.08 9.95 -5.87
C LEU A 20 17.74 9.71 -4.51
N GLU A 21 17.64 10.65 -3.57
CA GLU A 21 18.11 10.47 -2.18
C GLU A 21 17.34 9.36 -1.46
N ASN A 22 16.00 9.35 -1.55
CA ASN A 22 15.19 8.31 -0.95
C ASN A 22 15.37 6.94 -1.65
N ALA A 23 15.52 6.93 -2.98
CA ALA A 23 15.81 5.70 -3.72
C ALA A 23 17.15 5.07 -3.32
N ALA A 24 18.21 5.88 -3.20
CA ALA A 24 19.53 5.42 -2.75
C ALA A 24 19.46 4.88 -1.31
N TRP A 25 18.79 5.60 -0.42
CA TRP A 25 18.62 5.17 0.97
C TRP A 25 17.80 3.87 1.06
N GLN A 26 16.69 3.76 0.33
CA GLN A 26 15.89 2.53 0.28
C GLN A 26 16.72 1.34 -0.24
N LYS A 27 17.54 1.57 -1.28
CA LYS A 27 18.42 0.54 -1.81
C LYS A 27 19.39 0.02 -0.76
N GLU A 28 20.00 0.90 0.02
CA GLU A 28 21.00 0.54 1.02
C GLU A 28 20.37 -0.16 2.24
N HIS A 29 19.19 0.29 2.69
CA HIS A 29 18.67 -0.10 4.00
C HIS A 29 17.48 -1.07 3.95
N LEU A 30 16.66 -1.07 2.87
CA LEU A 30 15.40 -1.81 2.82
C LEU A 30 15.25 -2.74 1.60
N ALA A 31 16.08 -2.62 0.56
CA ALA A 31 15.91 -3.44 -0.65
C ALA A 31 16.05 -4.94 -0.36
N ASP A 32 17.03 -5.33 0.46
CA ASP A 32 17.24 -6.73 0.87
C ASP A 32 16.12 -7.26 1.77
N PHE A 33 15.32 -6.36 2.35
CA PHE A 33 14.10 -6.70 3.09
C PHE A 33 12.88 -6.85 2.19
N GLY A 34 12.92 -6.34 0.95
CA GLY A 34 11.87 -6.50 -0.05
C GLY A 34 11.24 -5.19 -0.53
N ALA A 35 11.74 -4.02 -0.13
CA ALA A 35 11.32 -2.75 -0.70
C ALA A 35 11.99 -2.54 -2.07
N ASN A 36 11.21 -2.57 -3.16
CA ASN A 36 11.74 -2.60 -4.51
C ASN A 36 11.17 -1.52 -5.45
N THR A 37 10.21 -0.70 -5.02
CA THR A 37 9.53 0.27 -5.89
C THR A 37 9.77 1.70 -5.41
N ILE A 38 9.90 2.64 -6.34
CA ILE A 38 9.94 4.08 -6.09
C ILE A 38 8.83 4.74 -6.90
N TRP A 39 7.87 5.34 -6.20
CA TRP A 39 6.76 6.04 -6.78
C TRP A 39 7.05 7.55 -6.84
N VAL A 40 7.12 8.09 -8.08
CA VAL A 40 7.05 9.53 -8.33
C VAL A 40 5.57 9.86 -8.44
N ASP A 41 5.00 10.34 -7.35
CA ASP A 41 3.59 10.71 -7.23
C ASP A 41 3.37 12.13 -7.76
N TRP A 42 2.19 12.68 -7.61
CA TRP A 42 1.79 14.01 -8.02
C TRP A 42 2.91 15.05 -7.84
N GLU A 43 2.84 16.19 -8.50
CA GLU A 43 3.82 17.31 -8.48
C GLU A 43 5.12 17.09 -9.30
N TRP A 44 5.21 16.07 -10.14
CA TRP A 44 6.33 15.97 -11.08
C TRP A 44 6.20 16.94 -12.29
N TYR A 45 5.00 17.43 -12.55
CA TYR A 45 4.67 18.50 -13.48
C TYR A 45 4.23 19.76 -12.70
N HIS A 46 4.04 20.90 -13.36
CA HIS A 46 3.45 22.06 -12.71
C HIS A 46 2.00 21.78 -12.34
N SER A 47 1.67 21.94 -11.07
CA SER A 47 0.30 21.75 -10.62
C SER A 47 -0.59 22.95 -10.92
N ALA A 48 -1.90 22.73 -10.96
CA ALA A 48 -2.90 23.79 -11.06
C ALA A 48 -2.84 24.81 -9.90
N PHE A 49 -2.15 24.45 -8.81
CA PHE A 49 -1.93 25.35 -7.66
C PHE A 49 -0.71 26.25 -7.85
N ASP A 50 0.21 25.87 -8.71
CA ASP A 50 1.34 26.71 -9.13
C ASP A 50 0.99 27.39 -10.46
N ILE A 51 -0.02 28.26 -10.42
CA ILE A 51 -0.61 28.97 -11.55
C ILE A 51 0.35 29.90 -12.31
N HIS A 52 1.62 29.94 -11.93
CA HIS A 52 2.66 30.77 -12.55
C HIS A 52 3.68 29.95 -13.34
N GLY A 53 3.36 28.66 -13.59
CA GLY A 53 4.19 27.81 -14.45
C GLY A 53 4.30 28.36 -15.87
N PRO A 54 5.38 28.02 -16.61
CA PRO A 54 5.51 28.39 -18.01
C PRO A 54 4.36 27.81 -18.83
N GLU A 55 3.95 28.57 -19.86
CA GLU A 55 2.94 28.13 -20.81
C GLU A 55 3.26 26.71 -21.36
N GLY A 56 2.27 25.84 -21.45
CA GLY A 56 2.40 24.53 -22.08
C GLY A 56 2.74 23.36 -21.15
N ILE A 57 2.44 23.47 -19.85
CA ILE A 57 2.63 22.37 -18.89
C ILE A 57 1.43 21.44 -18.93
N ASP A 58 1.72 20.18 -19.20
CA ASP A 58 0.79 19.10 -19.32
C ASP A 58 1.47 17.78 -18.88
N TYR A 59 0.77 16.65 -18.96
CA TYR A 59 1.33 15.32 -18.65
C TYR A 59 2.40 14.82 -19.64
N PHE A 60 2.89 15.68 -20.54
CA PHE A 60 4.00 15.39 -21.44
C PHE A 60 5.28 16.12 -21.06
N HIS A 61 5.20 17.08 -20.14
CA HIS A 61 6.30 17.95 -19.77
C HIS A 61 6.51 18.00 -18.25
N PRO A 62 7.56 17.32 -17.74
CA PRO A 62 7.93 17.45 -16.33
C PRO A 62 8.40 18.88 -16.02
N ASP A 63 8.21 19.31 -14.78
CA ASP A 63 8.71 20.58 -14.30
C ASP A 63 10.25 20.66 -14.46
N PRO A 64 10.78 21.57 -15.29
CA PRO A 64 12.22 21.63 -15.57
C PRO A 64 13.05 22.16 -14.39
N VAL A 65 12.43 22.80 -13.39
CA VAL A 65 13.11 23.28 -12.19
C VAL A 65 13.23 22.13 -11.18
N ARG A 66 12.16 21.37 -10.98
CA ARG A 66 12.11 20.23 -10.05
C ARG A 66 12.81 19.00 -10.61
N TYR A 67 12.70 18.78 -11.93
CA TYR A 67 13.27 17.61 -12.65
C TYR A 67 14.15 18.08 -13.82
N PRO A 68 15.30 18.71 -13.53
CA PRO A 68 16.13 19.37 -14.55
C PRO A 68 16.70 18.42 -15.61
N HIS A 69 16.82 17.12 -15.34
CA HIS A 69 17.24 16.11 -16.31
C HIS A 69 16.06 15.31 -16.90
N GLY A 70 14.82 15.64 -16.48
CA GLY A 70 13.59 15.00 -16.92
C GLY A 70 13.34 13.62 -16.29
N LEU A 71 12.10 13.13 -16.43
CA LEU A 71 11.65 11.91 -15.80
C LEU A 71 12.33 10.63 -16.33
N ARG A 72 12.77 10.65 -17.60
CA ARG A 72 13.56 9.54 -18.16
C ARG A 72 14.84 9.31 -17.36
N TYR A 73 15.55 10.38 -17.04
CA TYR A 73 16.76 10.30 -16.23
C TYR A 73 16.45 9.74 -14.83
N VAL A 74 15.38 10.19 -14.20
CA VAL A 74 14.96 9.71 -12.87
C VAL A 74 14.65 8.21 -12.91
N ALA A 75 13.87 7.76 -13.87
CA ALA A 75 13.55 6.34 -14.05
C ALA A 75 14.81 5.49 -14.31
N ASP A 76 15.74 5.96 -15.15
CA ASP A 76 16.99 5.27 -15.41
C ASP A 76 17.84 5.15 -14.13
N LYS A 77 17.92 6.21 -13.32
CA LYS A 77 18.65 6.18 -12.04
C LYS A 77 18.04 5.24 -11.02
N ILE A 78 16.73 5.18 -10.93
CA ILE A 78 16.03 4.21 -10.06
C ILE A 78 16.35 2.78 -10.51
N ARG A 79 16.33 2.51 -11.82
CA ARG A 79 16.69 1.18 -12.37
C ARG A 79 18.15 0.82 -12.19
N GLU A 80 19.07 1.77 -12.28
CA GLU A 80 20.50 1.56 -11.98
C GLU A 80 20.72 1.03 -10.54
N LEU A 81 19.86 1.43 -9.59
CA LEU A 81 19.84 0.91 -8.22
C LEU A 81 19.19 -0.50 -8.12
N GLY A 82 18.62 -1.04 -9.21
CA GLY A 82 17.87 -2.29 -9.20
C GLY A 82 16.48 -2.16 -8.57
N LEU A 83 15.91 -0.94 -8.58
CA LEU A 83 14.56 -0.64 -8.11
C LEU A 83 13.63 -0.40 -9.30
N ILE A 84 12.33 -0.51 -9.06
CA ILE A 84 11.26 -0.37 -10.06
C ILE A 84 10.73 1.06 -10.02
N PRO A 85 10.86 1.86 -11.09
CA PRO A 85 10.28 3.18 -11.16
C PRO A 85 8.79 3.13 -11.47
N ALA A 86 7.99 3.89 -10.72
CA ALA A 86 6.55 4.01 -10.87
C ALA A 86 6.13 5.47 -10.91
N LEU A 87 5.11 5.80 -11.72
CA LEU A 87 4.67 7.17 -11.95
C LEU A 87 3.18 7.36 -11.70
N TRP A 88 2.82 8.46 -11.04
CA TRP A 88 1.45 8.93 -10.93
C TRP A 88 1.05 9.73 -12.19
N ILE A 89 -0.16 9.50 -12.70
CA ILE A 89 -0.81 10.34 -13.72
C ILE A 89 -2.32 10.42 -13.48
N GLY A 90 -2.94 11.50 -14.00
CA GLY A 90 -4.39 11.67 -14.11
C GLY A 90 -4.80 11.83 -15.58
N PRO A 91 -4.74 10.78 -16.42
CA PRO A 91 -4.80 10.93 -17.88
C PRO A 91 -6.18 11.30 -18.43
N THR A 92 -7.17 11.48 -17.56
CA THR A 92 -8.54 11.91 -17.92
C THR A 92 -8.78 13.38 -17.72
N ASN A 93 -7.78 14.12 -17.27
CA ASN A 93 -7.83 15.56 -17.06
C ASN A 93 -6.47 16.22 -17.28
N GLU A 94 -6.47 17.54 -17.43
CA GLU A 94 -5.27 18.36 -17.53
C GLU A 94 -5.27 19.52 -16.52
N PRO A 95 -4.11 19.85 -15.97
CA PRO A 95 -3.99 20.98 -15.04
C PRO A 95 -4.18 22.34 -15.73
N ALA A 96 -3.81 22.45 -17.01
CA ALA A 96 -3.92 23.67 -17.80
C ALA A 96 -4.28 23.35 -19.25
N SER A 97 -4.63 24.40 -20.03
CA SER A 97 -4.77 24.25 -21.49
C SER A 97 -3.43 23.91 -22.12
N ASN A 98 -3.46 23.06 -23.13
CA ASN A 98 -2.31 22.68 -23.93
C ASN A 98 -2.67 22.70 -25.41
N GLN A 99 -1.68 22.49 -26.28
CA GLN A 99 -1.88 22.53 -27.73
C GLN A 99 -2.98 21.56 -28.20
N PHE A 100 -3.06 20.34 -27.61
CA PHE A 100 -4.10 19.38 -27.98
C PHE A 100 -5.51 19.89 -27.69
N ILE A 101 -5.71 20.47 -26.49
CA ILE A 101 -6.99 21.05 -26.07
C ILE A 101 -7.37 22.24 -26.96
N GLU A 102 -6.41 23.12 -27.30
CA GLU A 102 -6.66 24.28 -28.15
C GLU A 102 -7.04 23.90 -29.59
N GLU A 103 -6.40 22.87 -30.13
CA GLU A 103 -6.71 22.33 -31.46
C GLU A 103 -7.97 21.48 -31.48
N ASN A 104 -8.38 20.89 -30.33
CA ASN A 104 -9.49 19.95 -30.21
C ASN A 104 -10.40 20.30 -29.01
N PRO A 105 -11.00 21.50 -28.94
CA PRO A 105 -11.79 21.94 -27.79
C PRO A 105 -13.05 21.09 -27.54
N ASP A 106 -13.50 20.37 -28.53
CA ASP A 106 -14.60 19.39 -28.45
C ASP A 106 -14.28 18.11 -27.66
N THR A 107 -13.01 17.91 -27.33
CA THR A 107 -12.58 16.80 -26.44
C THR A 107 -12.79 17.12 -24.96
N VAL A 108 -12.98 18.36 -24.58
CA VAL A 108 -13.17 18.80 -23.21
C VAL A 108 -14.67 18.79 -22.85
N LEU A 109 -15.04 17.92 -21.93
CA LEU A 109 -16.40 17.84 -21.41
C LEU A 109 -16.69 18.92 -20.38
N ALA A 110 -15.72 19.19 -19.49
CA ALA A 110 -15.85 20.20 -18.45
C ALA A 110 -14.57 21.03 -18.30
N LYS A 111 -14.76 22.34 -18.13
CA LYS A 111 -13.73 23.27 -17.72
C LYS A 111 -14.10 23.83 -16.35
N GLN A 112 -13.61 23.16 -15.29
CA GLN A 112 -13.85 23.54 -13.90
C GLN A 112 -12.63 23.25 -13.05
N VAL A 113 -12.24 24.21 -12.21
CA VAL A 113 -11.11 24.04 -11.29
C VAL A 113 -11.45 23.01 -10.22
N ALA A 114 -10.65 21.95 -10.18
CA ALA A 114 -10.64 20.93 -9.14
C ALA A 114 -9.20 20.77 -8.60
N TRP A 115 -9.04 20.01 -7.52
CA TRP A 115 -7.71 19.80 -6.93
C TRP A 115 -6.70 19.16 -7.89
N CYS A 116 -7.19 18.37 -8.88
CA CYS A 116 -6.34 17.65 -9.83
C CYS A 116 -6.22 18.31 -11.20
N GLY A 117 -6.85 19.45 -11.43
CA GLY A 117 -6.77 20.17 -12.71
C GLY A 117 -8.00 20.98 -13.04
N GLU A 118 -8.04 21.51 -14.26
CA GLU A 118 -9.11 22.40 -14.75
C GLU A 118 -9.88 21.83 -15.95
N TYR A 119 -9.23 21.04 -16.80
CA TYR A 119 -9.80 20.53 -18.05
C TYR A 119 -10.08 19.02 -17.92
N PHE A 120 -11.34 18.62 -18.01
CA PHE A 120 -11.76 17.22 -17.93
C PHE A 120 -12.28 16.76 -19.28
N PHE A 121 -11.70 15.67 -19.78
CA PHE A 121 -12.02 15.15 -21.10
C PHE A 121 -13.36 14.43 -21.17
N ASP A 122 -14.00 14.48 -22.33
CA ASP A 122 -15.09 13.57 -22.68
C ASP A 122 -14.52 12.16 -22.92
N LEU A 123 -14.79 11.28 -21.98
CA LEU A 123 -14.32 9.89 -22.01
C LEU A 123 -14.89 9.06 -23.18
N THR A 124 -15.84 9.62 -23.93
CA THR A 124 -16.44 8.98 -25.12
C THR A 124 -15.98 9.63 -26.43
N ASN A 125 -15.21 10.73 -26.37
CA ASN A 125 -14.72 11.41 -27.55
C ASN A 125 -13.62 10.59 -28.24
N GLU A 126 -13.78 10.30 -29.52
CA GLU A 126 -12.87 9.45 -30.29
C GLU A 126 -11.44 10.03 -30.41
N LYS A 127 -11.26 11.34 -30.46
CA LYS A 127 -9.93 11.95 -30.48
C LYS A 127 -9.23 11.82 -29.13
N PHE A 128 -9.96 12.05 -28.03
CA PHE A 128 -9.42 11.77 -26.70
C PHE A 128 -8.95 10.31 -26.60
N LEU A 129 -9.82 9.37 -26.94
CA LEU A 129 -9.57 7.94 -26.80
C LEU A 129 -8.48 7.38 -27.73
N ASN A 130 -8.30 7.96 -28.94
CA ASN A 130 -7.40 7.43 -29.94
C ASN A 130 -6.09 8.23 -30.09
N GLU A 131 -6.05 9.47 -29.62
CA GLU A 131 -4.88 10.35 -29.78
C GLU A 131 -4.30 10.76 -28.41
N TYR A 132 -5.07 11.45 -27.55
CA TYR A 132 -4.56 11.99 -26.30
C TYR A 132 -4.23 10.91 -25.26
N LEU A 133 -5.22 10.10 -24.89
CA LEU A 133 -5.05 9.03 -23.87
C LEU A 133 -3.90 8.06 -24.25
N PRO A 134 -3.82 7.56 -25.50
CA PRO A 134 -2.68 6.74 -25.91
C PRO A 134 -1.34 7.46 -25.80
N ALA A 135 -1.26 8.75 -26.14
CA ALA A 135 -0.02 9.51 -26.03
C ALA A 135 0.42 9.68 -24.58
N ALA A 136 -0.50 10.07 -23.68
CA ALA A 136 -0.23 10.23 -22.25
C ALA A 136 0.24 8.91 -21.61
N VAL A 137 -0.46 7.82 -21.86
CA VAL A 137 -0.14 6.50 -21.29
C VAL A 137 1.18 5.94 -21.83
N LYS A 138 1.42 6.04 -23.15
CA LYS A 138 2.69 5.59 -23.75
C LYS A 138 3.89 6.37 -23.24
N LYS A 139 3.70 7.65 -22.91
CA LYS A 139 4.77 8.51 -22.38
C LYS A 139 5.36 7.97 -21.08
N VAL A 140 4.55 7.35 -20.24
CA VAL A 140 5.01 6.69 -19.01
C VAL A 140 6.04 5.60 -19.33
N LYS A 141 5.74 4.73 -20.31
CA LYS A 141 6.69 3.69 -20.78
C LYS A 141 7.90 4.27 -21.49
N GLU A 142 7.71 5.31 -22.30
CA GLU A 142 8.81 5.98 -23.01
C GLU A 142 9.81 6.59 -22.02
N TRP A 143 9.36 7.13 -20.91
CA TRP A 143 10.24 7.59 -19.82
C TRP A 143 10.85 6.43 -19.03
N GLY A 144 10.43 5.20 -19.26
CA GLY A 144 11.01 4.01 -18.64
C GLY A 144 10.38 3.62 -17.30
N PHE A 145 9.22 4.14 -16.96
CA PHE A 145 8.46 3.66 -15.81
C PHE A 145 7.80 2.30 -16.09
N GLU A 146 7.67 1.49 -15.05
CA GLU A 146 7.19 0.11 -15.13
C GLU A 146 5.87 -0.10 -14.36
N ALA A 147 5.38 0.94 -13.70
CA ALA A 147 4.12 0.97 -12.99
C ALA A 147 3.46 2.35 -13.08
N LEU A 148 2.14 2.38 -12.92
CA LEU A 148 1.31 3.56 -13.04
C LEU A 148 0.33 3.64 -11.87
N LYS A 149 0.23 4.80 -11.22
CA LYS A 149 -0.90 5.17 -10.36
C LYS A 149 -1.81 6.11 -11.15
N TRP A 150 -3.02 5.65 -11.41
CA TRP A 150 -4.05 6.43 -12.10
C TRP A 150 -4.97 7.07 -11.09
N ASP A 151 -4.91 8.38 -10.98
CA ASP A 151 -5.69 9.14 -10.01
C ASP A 151 -6.82 9.96 -10.65
N CYS A 152 -7.46 10.82 -9.87
CA CYS A 152 -8.56 11.73 -10.25
C CYS A 152 -9.88 11.03 -10.60
N LEU A 153 -10.00 9.74 -10.38
CA LEU A 153 -11.18 8.95 -10.77
C LEU A 153 -12.51 9.52 -10.23
N PRO A 154 -12.63 9.92 -8.94
CA PRO A 154 -13.88 10.46 -8.42
C PRO A 154 -14.28 11.78 -9.08
N VAL A 155 -13.31 12.67 -9.33
CA VAL A 155 -13.59 13.96 -9.98
C VAL A 155 -13.94 13.78 -11.45
N THR A 156 -13.25 12.84 -12.13
CA THR A 156 -13.54 12.47 -13.50
C THR A 156 -15.00 11.99 -13.64
N LEU A 157 -15.42 11.04 -12.79
CA LEU A 157 -16.80 10.53 -12.84
C LEU A 157 -17.83 11.57 -12.41
N LEU A 158 -17.50 12.42 -11.43
CA LEU A 158 -18.37 13.52 -11.03
C LEU A 158 -18.73 14.43 -12.21
N PHE A 159 -17.74 14.86 -12.99
CA PHE A 159 -17.98 15.72 -14.14
C PHE A 159 -18.58 14.95 -15.32
N ALA A 160 -18.22 13.70 -15.53
CA ALA A 160 -18.87 12.87 -16.54
C ALA A 160 -20.38 12.68 -16.24
N ASP A 161 -20.77 12.53 -14.98
CA ASP A 161 -22.18 12.48 -14.58
C ASP A 161 -22.87 13.85 -14.72
N GLN A 162 -22.21 14.91 -14.26
CA GLN A 162 -22.79 16.26 -14.27
C GLN A 162 -23.06 16.77 -15.69
N TYR A 163 -22.18 16.43 -16.63
CA TYR A 163 -22.24 16.87 -18.03
C TYR A 163 -22.58 15.74 -18.99
N HIS A 164 -23.17 14.68 -18.51
CA HIS A 164 -23.44 13.44 -19.25
C HIS A 164 -24.16 13.67 -20.59
N GLU A 165 -25.15 14.59 -20.64
CA GLU A 165 -25.89 14.89 -21.85
C GLU A 165 -25.06 15.56 -22.97
N TYR A 166 -23.86 16.08 -22.62
CA TYR A 166 -22.94 16.72 -23.57
C TYR A 166 -21.82 15.79 -24.03
N MET A 167 -21.78 14.54 -23.54
CA MET A 167 -20.83 13.56 -24.01
C MET A 167 -21.08 13.23 -25.48
N ALA A 168 -20.04 12.89 -26.24
CA ALA A 168 -20.18 12.48 -27.64
C ALA A 168 -21.07 11.23 -27.80
N HIS A 169 -21.06 10.35 -26.79
CA HIS A 169 -21.87 9.13 -26.74
C HIS A 169 -22.65 9.06 -25.42
N PRO A 170 -23.73 9.85 -25.26
CA PRO A 170 -24.52 9.91 -24.02
C PRO A 170 -25.36 8.65 -23.75
N GLU A 171 -25.40 7.69 -24.65
CA GLU A 171 -26.00 6.36 -24.41
C GLU A 171 -25.14 5.47 -23.48
N LEU A 172 -23.87 5.82 -23.27
CA LEU A 172 -22.98 5.14 -22.32
C LEU A 172 -23.06 5.81 -20.95
N THR A 173 -23.04 5.04 -19.87
CA THR A 173 -22.89 5.61 -18.53
C THR A 173 -21.45 6.12 -18.33
N SER A 174 -21.25 7.01 -17.37
CA SER A 174 -19.91 7.53 -17.03
C SER A 174 -18.94 6.41 -16.67
N GLU A 175 -19.41 5.37 -15.97
CA GLU A 175 -18.59 4.19 -15.64
C GLU A 175 -18.23 3.39 -16.89
N GLN A 176 -19.18 3.19 -17.82
CA GLN A 176 -18.88 2.47 -19.07
C GLN A 176 -17.82 3.21 -19.89
N ALA A 177 -17.93 4.54 -19.97
CA ALA A 177 -16.98 5.39 -20.67
C ALA A 177 -15.58 5.32 -20.04
N LEU A 178 -15.48 5.44 -18.70
CA LEU A 178 -14.20 5.34 -18.01
C LEU A 178 -13.58 3.93 -18.11
N ARG A 179 -14.40 2.88 -18.00
CA ARG A 179 -13.93 1.50 -18.20
C ARG A 179 -13.35 1.29 -19.59
N GLU A 180 -13.93 1.86 -20.63
CA GLU A 180 -13.39 1.80 -21.99
C GLU A 180 -12.03 2.50 -22.08
N ALA A 181 -11.87 3.69 -21.48
CA ALA A 181 -10.60 4.39 -21.44
C ALA A 181 -9.52 3.56 -20.71
N VAL A 182 -9.84 2.97 -19.56
CA VAL A 182 -8.91 2.11 -18.81
C VAL A 182 -8.52 0.86 -19.61
N LYS A 183 -9.47 0.20 -20.29
CA LYS A 183 -9.19 -0.96 -21.15
C LYS A 183 -8.24 -0.62 -22.29
N ARG A 184 -8.43 0.55 -22.93
CA ARG A 184 -7.50 1.02 -23.99
C ARG A 184 -6.12 1.29 -23.45
N ALA A 185 -6.01 1.90 -22.26
CA ALA A 185 -4.73 2.10 -21.59
C ALA A 185 -4.04 0.77 -21.24
N ARG A 186 -4.78 -0.20 -20.66
CA ARG A 186 -4.27 -1.55 -20.37
C ARG A 186 -3.74 -2.24 -21.63
N ALA A 187 -4.47 -2.19 -22.72
CA ALA A 187 -4.05 -2.78 -23.98
C ALA A 187 -2.73 -2.19 -24.53
N LEU A 188 -2.46 -0.91 -24.26
CA LEU A 188 -1.22 -0.22 -24.67
C LEU A 188 -0.05 -0.50 -23.72
N LEU A 189 -0.32 -0.60 -22.43
CA LEU A 189 0.70 -0.87 -21.41
C LEU A 189 1.10 -2.35 -21.38
N GLY A 190 0.15 -3.25 -21.59
CA GLY A 190 0.31 -4.70 -21.52
C GLY A 190 -0.06 -5.26 -20.13
N GLU A 191 -0.28 -6.57 -20.06
CA GLU A 191 -0.74 -7.26 -18.85
C GLU A 191 0.30 -7.25 -17.71
N ASP A 192 1.58 -7.24 -18.05
CA ASP A 192 2.67 -7.23 -17.04
C ASP A 192 2.94 -5.84 -16.44
N PHE A 193 2.28 -4.80 -16.95
CA PHE A 193 2.45 -3.43 -16.45
C PHE A 193 1.54 -3.17 -15.27
N TYR A 194 2.11 -2.95 -14.08
CA TYR A 194 1.31 -2.74 -12.86
C TYR A 194 0.53 -1.42 -12.91
N MET A 195 -0.78 -1.49 -12.74
CA MET A 195 -1.69 -0.34 -12.68
C MET A 195 -2.40 -0.29 -11.33
N LEU A 196 -2.25 0.84 -10.63
CA LEU A 196 -2.92 1.15 -9.37
C LEU A 196 -4.01 2.18 -9.62
N SER A 197 -5.27 1.87 -9.29
CA SER A 197 -6.33 2.88 -9.27
C SER A 197 -6.29 3.70 -7.98
N CYS A 198 -6.48 5.00 -8.07
CA CYS A 198 -6.62 5.88 -6.91
C CYS A 198 -8.00 6.53 -6.90
N ALA A 199 -8.92 5.90 -6.20
CA ALA A 199 -10.29 6.36 -6.01
C ALA A 199 -10.51 6.98 -4.63
N GLY A 200 -9.47 7.10 -3.81
CA GLY A 200 -9.59 7.57 -2.44
C GLY A 200 -10.63 6.76 -1.65
N ALA A 201 -11.52 7.43 -0.93
CA ALA A 201 -12.62 6.79 -0.16
C ALA A 201 -13.94 6.65 -0.95
N ALA A 202 -13.94 6.82 -2.27
CA ALA A 202 -15.12 6.75 -3.10
C ALA A 202 -15.45 5.30 -3.51
N ASP A 203 -16.44 4.70 -2.86
CA ASP A 203 -16.79 3.28 -3.01
C ASP A 203 -17.15 2.89 -4.43
N ARG A 204 -17.92 3.72 -5.11
CA ARG A 204 -18.34 3.51 -6.49
C ARG A 204 -17.13 3.38 -7.40
N GLU A 205 -16.21 4.31 -7.28
CA GLU A 205 -15.00 4.42 -8.09
C GLU A 205 -14.01 3.30 -7.80
N ILE A 206 -14.01 2.76 -6.58
CA ILE A 206 -13.25 1.55 -6.25
C ILE A 206 -13.84 0.34 -6.99
N LEU A 207 -15.15 0.14 -6.86
CA LEU A 207 -15.79 -1.10 -7.29
C LEU A 207 -15.99 -1.22 -8.80
N PHE A 208 -16.25 -0.10 -9.51
CA PHE A 208 -16.60 -0.18 -10.94
C PHE A 208 -15.44 -0.66 -11.84
N ALA A 209 -14.20 -0.52 -11.40
CA ALA A 209 -13.01 -0.84 -12.19
C ALA A 209 -12.05 -1.81 -11.49
N ILE A 210 -12.50 -2.46 -10.43
CA ILE A 210 -11.68 -3.34 -9.59
C ILE A 210 -11.02 -4.49 -10.39
N ASP A 211 -11.65 -4.92 -11.48
CA ASP A 211 -11.18 -5.96 -12.39
C ASP A 211 -10.23 -5.45 -13.50
N LEU A 212 -10.02 -4.13 -13.59
CA LEU A 212 -9.19 -3.52 -14.63
C LEU A 212 -7.81 -3.06 -14.12
N PHE A 213 -7.65 -2.98 -12.82
CA PHE A 213 -6.43 -2.56 -12.15
C PHE A 213 -5.84 -3.70 -11.31
N ASP A 214 -4.53 -3.77 -11.24
CA ASP A 214 -3.83 -4.75 -10.39
C ASP A 214 -3.96 -4.41 -8.91
N GLY A 215 -4.00 -3.12 -8.59
CA GLY A 215 -4.22 -2.60 -7.26
C GLY A 215 -5.30 -1.52 -7.22
N ALA A 216 -6.01 -1.43 -6.12
CA ALA A 216 -7.03 -0.41 -5.90
C ALA A 216 -6.85 0.27 -4.54
N ARG A 217 -6.68 1.59 -4.53
CA ARG A 217 -6.72 2.41 -3.33
C ARG A 217 -8.12 2.32 -2.71
N ILE A 218 -8.20 1.90 -1.46
CA ILE A 218 -9.47 1.63 -0.77
C ILE A 218 -9.92 2.69 0.22
N GLY A 219 -9.09 3.67 0.53
CA GLY A 219 -9.35 4.74 1.50
C GLY A 219 -8.79 6.09 1.09
N GLY A 220 -9.06 7.12 1.89
CA GLY A 220 -8.49 8.47 1.76
C GLY A 220 -7.00 8.53 2.12
N ASP A 221 -6.44 9.73 2.13
CA ASP A 221 -5.06 9.96 2.53
C ASP A 221 -4.86 9.81 4.04
N ILE A 222 -3.79 9.12 4.45
CA ILE A 222 -3.58 8.73 5.85
C ILE A 222 -2.24 9.22 6.37
N PHE A 223 -2.25 10.24 7.22
CA PHE A 223 -1.08 10.74 7.95
C PHE A 223 -1.10 10.34 9.43
N ASN A 224 -2.24 10.50 10.10
CA ASN A 224 -2.40 10.41 11.54
C ASN A 224 -3.31 9.24 11.98
N TRP A 225 -3.45 9.07 13.30
CA TRP A 225 -4.22 7.98 13.89
C TRP A 225 -5.71 8.01 13.53
N ARG A 226 -6.33 9.19 13.50
CA ARG A 226 -7.76 9.31 13.18
C ARG A 226 -8.05 8.90 11.73
N GLU A 227 -7.21 9.33 10.80
CA GLU A 227 -7.29 8.91 9.40
C GLU A 227 -7.03 7.41 9.27
N PHE A 228 -6.06 6.85 10.01
CA PHE A 228 -5.83 5.42 10.06
C PHE A 228 -7.07 4.63 10.47
N ILE A 229 -7.80 5.05 11.51
CA ILE A 229 -9.03 4.39 11.93
C ILE A 229 -10.12 4.50 10.84
N ASN A 230 -10.34 5.69 10.28
CA ASN A 230 -11.44 5.95 9.36
C ASN A 230 -11.18 5.46 7.94
N ASP A 231 -9.96 5.65 7.44
CA ASP A 231 -9.59 5.45 6.03
C ASP A 231 -8.72 4.22 5.79
N PHE A 232 -8.22 3.56 6.85
CA PHE A 232 -7.60 2.26 6.73
C PHE A 232 -8.45 1.18 7.42
N VAL A 233 -8.57 1.20 8.75
CA VAL A 233 -9.22 0.11 9.49
C VAL A 233 -10.65 -0.09 9.01
N ALA A 234 -11.47 0.95 8.97
CA ALA A 234 -12.87 0.87 8.52
C ALA A 234 -12.98 0.45 7.03
N ARG A 235 -12.03 0.91 6.20
CA ARG A 235 -12.02 0.58 4.76
C ARG A 235 -11.59 -0.85 4.49
N VAL A 236 -10.59 -1.35 5.23
CA VAL A 236 -10.21 -2.77 5.19
C VAL A 236 -11.39 -3.66 5.54
N MET A 237 -12.13 -3.38 6.63
CA MET A 237 -13.32 -4.15 6.98
C MET A 237 -14.33 -4.25 5.84
N ARG A 238 -14.37 -3.25 4.97
CA ARG A 238 -15.31 -3.18 3.84
C ARG A 238 -14.81 -3.86 2.58
N PHE A 239 -13.51 -3.74 2.26
CA PHE A 239 -12.96 -4.13 0.96
C PHE A 239 -11.99 -5.31 1.00
N TYR A 240 -11.56 -5.76 2.18
CA TYR A 240 -10.53 -6.78 2.30
C TYR A 240 -10.88 -8.11 1.61
N ALA A 241 -12.17 -8.42 1.46
CA ALA A 241 -12.63 -9.61 0.73
C ALA A 241 -12.15 -9.64 -0.75
N TYR A 242 -11.83 -8.49 -1.33
CA TYR A 242 -11.29 -8.39 -2.69
C TYR A 242 -9.76 -8.52 -2.75
N HIS A 243 -9.09 -8.41 -1.58
CA HIS A 243 -7.64 -8.43 -1.54
C HIS A 243 -7.08 -9.77 -2.03
N ASN A 244 -6.16 -9.69 -3.00
CA ASN A 244 -5.50 -10.86 -3.61
C ASN A 244 -6.46 -11.91 -4.20
N THR A 245 -7.70 -11.49 -4.51
CA THR A 245 -8.70 -12.27 -5.23
C THR A 245 -9.09 -11.60 -6.54
N GLU A 246 -9.39 -10.31 -6.50
CA GLU A 246 -9.71 -9.47 -7.67
C GLU A 246 -8.67 -8.37 -7.87
N THR A 247 -8.13 -7.82 -6.79
CA THR A 247 -7.16 -6.72 -6.79
C THR A 247 -6.30 -6.76 -5.54
N TYR A 248 -5.17 -6.05 -5.57
CA TYR A 248 -4.44 -5.74 -4.34
C TYR A 248 -5.05 -4.50 -3.69
N CYS A 249 -5.70 -4.66 -2.54
CA CYS A 249 -6.23 -3.52 -1.78
C CYS A 249 -5.09 -2.66 -1.26
N ASP A 250 -4.95 -1.45 -1.81
CA ASP A 250 -3.98 -0.47 -1.34
C ASP A 250 -4.60 0.34 -0.19
N PRO A 251 -4.08 0.20 1.05
CA PRO A 251 -4.61 0.90 2.21
C PRO A 251 -4.08 2.32 2.34
N ASP A 252 -3.33 2.79 1.36
CA ASP A 252 -2.53 4.01 1.41
C ASP A 252 -1.15 3.85 2.07
N ASN A 253 -0.44 4.98 2.19
CA ASN A 253 0.94 5.00 2.64
C ASN A 253 1.09 4.75 4.14
N LEU A 254 2.10 3.98 4.48
CA LEU A 254 2.57 3.81 5.84
C LEU A 254 3.39 5.03 6.26
N VAL A 255 2.75 5.97 6.93
CA VAL A 255 3.37 7.16 7.54
C VAL A 255 3.58 6.87 9.03
N ILE A 256 4.83 6.82 9.46
CA ILE A 256 5.19 6.44 10.84
C ILE A 256 6.09 7.47 11.54
N ARG A 257 6.39 8.60 10.93
CA ARG A 257 7.23 9.64 11.54
C ARG A 257 6.63 10.23 12.80
N PRO A 258 7.46 10.69 13.76
CA PRO A 258 7.00 11.18 15.08
C PRO A 258 6.05 12.37 15.03
N GLU A 259 6.10 13.16 13.97
CA GLU A 259 5.23 14.33 13.77
C GLU A 259 3.72 13.96 13.81
N PHE A 260 3.37 12.80 13.25
CA PHE A 260 1.97 12.37 13.11
C PHE A 260 1.58 11.19 13.99
N ASN A 261 2.55 10.39 14.42
CA ASN A 261 2.26 9.12 15.09
C ASN A 261 3.19 8.91 16.29
N SER A 262 2.62 8.58 17.45
CA SER A 262 3.39 8.02 18.58
C SER A 262 4.07 6.71 18.16
N LEU A 263 4.97 6.19 18.98
CA LEU A 263 5.61 4.91 18.66
C LEU A 263 4.60 3.76 18.69
N ASP A 264 3.68 3.74 19.65
CA ASP A 264 2.62 2.72 19.72
C ASP A 264 1.70 2.77 18.48
N GLN A 265 1.31 3.96 18.02
CA GLN A 265 0.54 4.13 16.78
C GLN A 265 1.32 3.67 15.55
N ALA A 266 2.62 3.96 15.47
CA ALA A 266 3.48 3.49 14.37
C ALA A 266 3.59 1.96 14.37
N VAL A 267 3.78 1.33 15.53
CA VAL A 267 3.77 -0.13 15.69
C VAL A 267 2.44 -0.72 15.23
N SER A 268 1.33 -0.14 15.66
CA SER A 268 -0.01 -0.63 15.30
C SER A 268 -0.29 -0.53 13.80
N ARG A 269 0.03 0.59 13.17
CA ARG A 269 -0.12 0.77 11.73
C ARG A 269 0.71 -0.24 10.95
N THR A 270 1.97 -0.41 11.33
CA THR A 270 2.89 -1.38 10.70
C THR A 270 2.40 -2.81 10.88
N SER A 271 1.93 -3.15 12.08
CA SER A 271 1.46 -4.50 12.43
C SER A 271 0.20 -4.87 11.64
N PHE A 272 -0.80 -4.02 11.69
CA PHE A 272 -2.08 -4.30 11.04
C PHE A 272 -1.93 -4.43 9.52
N LEU A 273 -1.20 -3.50 8.89
CA LEU A 273 -0.88 -3.57 7.46
C LEU A 273 -0.18 -4.88 7.10
N SER A 274 0.84 -5.26 7.87
CA SER A 274 1.68 -6.42 7.56
C SER A 274 0.99 -7.75 7.80
N VAL A 275 0.22 -7.89 8.90
CA VAL A 275 -0.53 -9.12 9.20
C VAL A 275 -1.62 -9.37 8.16
N LEU A 276 -2.22 -8.32 7.61
CA LEU A 276 -3.19 -8.42 6.52
C LEU A 276 -2.54 -8.71 5.15
N GLY A 277 -1.21 -8.62 5.03
CA GLY A 277 -0.51 -8.85 3.76
C GLY A 277 -0.74 -7.78 2.70
N LEU A 278 -1.12 -6.57 3.12
CA LEU A 278 -1.41 -5.45 2.22
C LEU A 278 -0.11 -4.90 1.58
N PRO A 279 -0.19 -4.23 0.44
CA PRO A 279 0.94 -3.51 -0.15
C PRO A 279 1.59 -2.53 0.85
N VAL A 280 2.92 -2.47 0.87
CA VAL A 280 3.68 -1.61 1.79
C VAL A 280 4.23 -0.43 1.02
N THR A 281 3.50 0.69 1.00
CA THR A 281 3.97 1.94 0.41
C THR A 281 4.45 2.88 1.51
N LEU A 282 5.74 3.28 1.45
CA LEU A 282 6.42 4.05 2.51
C LEU A 282 6.22 5.54 2.27
N GLY A 283 5.65 6.24 3.26
CA GLY A 283 5.24 7.63 3.14
C GLY A 283 6.04 8.63 3.99
N ASP A 284 7.27 8.28 4.40
CA ASP A 284 8.13 9.18 5.16
C ASP A 284 9.39 9.54 4.37
N ASN A 285 10.02 10.69 4.65
CA ASN A 285 11.37 10.95 4.16
C ASN A 285 12.33 9.98 4.85
N LEU A 286 12.72 8.93 4.14
CA LEU A 286 13.39 7.77 4.74
C LEU A 286 14.69 8.11 5.46
N PRO A 287 15.55 9.03 4.93
CA PRO A 287 16.77 9.45 5.63
C PRO A 287 16.54 10.09 7.01
N ASP A 288 15.35 10.66 7.24
CA ASP A 288 15.03 11.39 8.47
C ASP A 288 14.36 10.51 9.54
N LEU A 289 14.03 9.26 9.20
CA LEU A 289 13.36 8.36 10.15
C LEU A 289 14.30 7.97 11.31
N PRO A 290 13.82 8.06 12.56
CA PRO A 290 14.54 7.51 13.70
C PRO A 290 14.80 6.01 13.57
N PRO A 291 15.95 5.48 14.07
CA PRO A 291 16.33 4.08 13.92
C PRO A 291 15.26 3.08 14.39
N GLU A 292 14.57 3.36 15.48
CA GLU A 292 13.48 2.49 15.99
C GLU A 292 12.30 2.39 15.02
N ARG A 293 12.05 3.42 14.19
CA ARG A 293 11.02 3.38 13.16
C ARG A 293 11.48 2.69 11.87
N VAL A 294 12.75 2.81 11.55
CA VAL A 294 13.37 2.02 10.48
C VAL A 294 13.28 0.53 10.79
N GLU A 295 13.45 0.13 12.07
CA GLU A 295 13.25 -1.27 12.48
C GLU A 295 11.81 -1.75 12.25
N LEU A 296 10.80 -0.92 12.42
CA LEU A 296 9.42 -1.30 12.07
C LEU A 296 9.31 -1.65 10.58
N LEU A 297 9.89 -0.84 9.69
CA LEU A 297 9.88 -1.09 8.25
C LEU A 297 10.57 -2.40 7.89
N LYS A 298 11.72 -2.70 8.49
CA LYS A 298 12.43 -3.97 8.27
C LYS A 298 11.59 -5.18 8.69
N ARG A 299 10.77 -5.07 9.72
CA ARG A 299 9.96 -6.19 10.25
C ARG A 299 8.65 -6.39 9.50
N CYS A 300 8.16 -5.42 8.72
CA CYS A 300 6.98 -5.57 7.86
C CYS A 300 7.31 -5.93 6.40
N LEU A 301 8.58 -5.92 6.02
CA LEU A 301 9.02 -6.25 4.67
C LEU A 301 9.62 -7.66 4.58
N PRO A 302 9.31 -8.42 3.50
CA PRO A 302 8.42 -8.08 2.39
C PRO A 302 6.94 -8.15 2.79
N ALA A 303 6.06 -7.52 2.02
CA ALA A 303 4.62 -7.76 2.16
C ALA A 303 4.32 -9.26 1.99
N LEU A 304 3.42 -9.78 2.82
CA LEU A 304 3.03 -11.18 2.76
C LEU A 304 2.09 -11.43 1.59
N ASP A 305 2.21 -12.58 0.96
CA ASP A 305 1.22 -13.09 0.02
C ASP A 305 0.09 -13.74 0.85
N ALA A 306 -0.87 -12.90 1.27
CA ALA A 306 -1.99 -13.29 2.09
C ALA A 306 -3.30 -13.15 1.30
N HIS A 307 -4.22 -14.08 1.56
CA HIS A 307 -5.60 -14.00 1.10
C HIS A 307 -6.50 -13.48 2.22
N PRO A 308 -7.74 -13.06 1.91
CA PRO A 308 -8.70 -12.64 2.92
C PRO A 308 -8.81 -13.65 4.06
N MET A 309 -8.76 -13.15 5.27
CA MET A 309 -8.81 -13.92 6.51
C MET A 309 -9.90 -13.37 7.41
N ASP A 310 -10.19 -14.10 8.49
CA ASP A 310 -11.09 -13.58 9.51
C ASP A 310 -10.49 -12.36 10.21
N ILE A 311 -11.21 -11.25 10.16
CA ILE A 311 -10.93 -10.07 10.94
C ILE A 311 -12.06 -9.94 11.94
N ARG A 312 -11.72 -10.15 13.21
CA ARG A 312 -12.66 -9.91 14.31
C ARG A 312 -12.66 -8.44 14.62
N GLU A 313 -13.64 -7.80 14.06
CA GLU A 313 -13.92 -6.42 14.39
C GLU A 313 -15.04 -6.34 15.41
N SER A 314 -15.04 -5.29 16.09
CA SER A 314 -16.22 -4.72 16.64
C SER A 314 -16.44 -3.38 15.96
N HIS A 315 -17.60 -3.12 15.40
CA HIS A 315 -18.02 -1.95 14.63
C HIS A 315 -17.60 -0.57 15.20
N HIS A 316 -18.26 0.50 14.77
CA HIS A 316 -17.98 1.89 15.17
C HIS A 316 -18.00 2.18 16.69
N GLU A 317 -18.56 1.29 17.48
CA GLU A 317 -18.56 1.36 18.94
C GLU A 317 -17.49 0.48 19.58
N SER A 318 -16.58 -0.03 18.80
CA SER A 318 -15.64 -1.06 19.18
C SER A 318 -14.36 -0.50 19.71
N ASP A 319 -13.83 -1.25 20.61
CA ASP A 319 -12.60 -0.95 21.31
C ASP A 319 -11.38 -1.62 20.71
N ARG A 320 -11.57 -2.59 19.78
CA ARG A 320 -10.47 -3.40 19.25
C ARG A 320 -10.75 -4.01 17.88
N VAL A 321 -9.68 -4.43 17.21
CA VAL A 321 -9.71 -5.34 16.05
C VAL A 321 -8.76 -6.50 16.30
N ILE A 322 -9.15 -7.71 15.90
CA ILE A 322 -8.32 -8.91 15.94
C ILE A 322 -8.16 -9.42 14.50
N ALA A 323 -6.95 -9.28 13.95
CA ALA A 323 -6.59 -9.86 12.65
C ALA A 323 -5.86 -11.18 12.86
N ASN A 324 -6.31 -12.25 12.20
CA ASN A 324 -5.80 -13.59 12.37
C ASN A 324 -5.28 -14.16 11.06
N LEU A 325 -3.95 -14.22 10.90
CA LEU A 325 -3.28 -14.76 9.73
C LEU A 325 -2.80 -16.19 9.99
N THR A 326 -3.24 -17.14 9.17
CA THR A 326 -2.72 -18.51 9.20
C THR A 326 -1.49 -18.64 8.31
N ILE A 327 -0.37 -19.01 8.91
CA ILE A 327 0.87 -19.33 8.18
C ILE A 327 0.96 -20.85 8.04
N SER A 328 1.07 -21.32 6.80
CA SER A 328 1.24 -22.76 6.49
C SER A 328 2.61 -23.00 5.85
N ARG A 329 3.39 -23.88 6.45
CA ARG A 329 4.67 -24.37 5.94
C ARG A 329 4.67 -25.91 5.94
N SER A 330 5.55 -26.52 5.20
CA SER A 330 5.65 -27.99 5.12
C SER A 330 5.91 -28.68 6.47
N PHE A 331 6.49 -27.95 7.42
CA PHE A 331 6.88 -28.47 8.74
C PHE A 331 5.91 -28.10 9.86
N GLU A 332 5.10 -27.04 9.71
CA GLU A 332 4.18 -26.55 10.73
C GLU A 332 3.13 -25.58 10.15
N GLN A 333 1.99 -25.48 10.83
CA GLN A 333 1.00 -24.44 10.64
C GLN A 333 0.81 -23.70 11.97
N TRP A 334 0.79 -22.35 11.93
CA TRP A 334 0.54 -21.51 13.10
C TRP A 334 -0.24 -20.25 12.71
N ASN A 335 -0.71 -19.54 13.72
CA ASN A 335 -1.39 -18.26 13.53
C ASN A 335 -0.52 -17.11 13.99
N VAL A 336 -0.59 -16.00 13.22
CA VAL A 336 -0.07 -14.68 13.60
C VAL A 336 -1.27 -13.78 13.82
N VAL A 337 -1.41 -13.27 15.03
CA VAL A 337 -2.61 -12.56 15.46
C VAL A 337 -2.23 -11.15 15.88
N ASP A 338 -2.74 -10.15 15.19
CA ASP A 338 -2.64 -8.76 15.61
C ASP A 338 -3.88 -8.36 16.42
N VAL A 339 -3.66 -7.94 17.67
CA VAL A 339 -4.69 -7.44 18.57
C VAL A 339 -4.49 -5.94 18.74
N LEU A 340 -5.29 -5.17 18.02
CA LEU A 340 -5.20 -3.73 17.92
C LEU A 340 -6.19 -3.06 18.86
N ASN A 341 -5.70 -2.21 19.77
CA ASN A 341 -6.51 -1.31 20.59
C ASN A 341 -6.86 -0.05 19.80
N LEU A 342 -8.14 0.16 19.53
CA LEU A 342 -8.62 1.35 18.80
C LEU A 342 -8.75 2.59 19.70
N LEU A 343 -8.71 2.41 21.02
CA LEU A 343 -8.93 3.48 22.00
C LEU A 343 -7.64 4.25 22.30
N GLU A 344 -7.80 5.53 22.60
CA GLU A 344 -6.75 6.39 23.15
C GLU A 344 -6.62 6.26 24.68
N GLN A 345 -6.91 5.08 25.20
CA GLN A 345 -6.78 4.69 26.61
C GLN A 345 -6.38 3.22 26.72
N ASP A 346 -5.93 2.82 27.90
CA ASP A 346 -5.61 1.42 28.18
C ASP A 346 -6.86 0.54 27.96
N ASN A 347 -6.62 -0.65 27.39
CA ASN A 347 -7.68 -1.61 27.15
C ASN A 347 -7.23 -3.03 27.53
N ARG A 348 -8.14 -3.78 28.15
CA ARG A 348 -7.94 -5.17 28.51
C ARG A 348 -8.71 -6.07 27.55
N VAL A 349 -8.01 -6.78 26.70
CA VAL A 349 -8.60 -7.62 25.66
C VAL A 349 -8.33 -9.09 25.95
N THR A 350 -9.38 -9.90 25.97
CA THR A 350 -9.27 -11.35 26.02
C THR A 350 -9.54 -11.91 24.63
N VAL A 351 -8.59 -12.70 24.10
CA VAL A 351 -8.69 -13.43 22.83
C VAL A 351 -9.01 -14.88 23.14
N ASP A 352 -10.16 -15.34 22.70
CA ASP A 352 -10.55 -16.75 22.79
C ASP A 352 -9.98 -17.51 21.58
N LEU A 353 -9.16 -18.53 21.85
CA LEU A 353 -8.46 -19.26 20.78
C LEU A 353 -9.41 -20.07 19.87
N GLU A 354 -10.55 -20.53 20.41
CA GLU A 354 -11.55 -21.29 19.64
C GLU A 354 -12.54 -20.34 18.95
N ALA A 355 -13.10 -19.37 19.69
CA ALA A 355 -14.14 -18.50 19.16
C ALA A 355 -13.60 -17.40 18.25
N ASP A 356 -12.46 -16.75 18.59
CA ASP A 356 -11.91 -15.63 17.83
C ASP A 356 -10.92 -16.07 16.75
N LEU A 357 -10.17 -17.15 16.99
CA LEU A 357 -9.13 -17.61 16.07
C LEU A 357 -9.48 -18.90 15.32
N HIS A 358 -10.64 -19.50 15.60
CA HIS A 358 -11.09 -20.79 15.03
C HIS A 358 -10.11 -21.97 15.23
N LEU A 359 -9.32 -21.90 16.31
CA LEU A 359 -8.37 -22.95 16.63
C LEU A 359 -9.08 -24.15 17.30
N LYS A 360 -8.51 -25.33 17.11
CA LYS A 360 -8.98 -26.53 17.79
C LYS A 360 -8.66 -26.46 19.29
N LYS A 361 -9.47 -27.14 20.12
CA LYS A 361 -9.14 -27.31 21.54
C LYS A 361 -7.76 -27.93 21.69
N GLY A 362 -6.93 -27.31 22.52
CA GLY A 362 -5.57 -27.76 22.74
C GLY A 362 -4.72 -26.70 23.43
N ARG A 363 -3.44 -27.03 23.58
CA ARG A 363 -2.45 -26.13 24.16
C ARG A 363 -1.65 -25.48 23.06
N TYR A 364 -1.36 -24.18 23.22
CA TYR A 364 -0.64 -23.38 22.26
C TYR A 364 0.48 -22.60 22.95
N LEU A 365 1.64 -22.53 22.30
CA LEU A 365 2.69 -21.59 22.66
C LEU A 365 2.29 -20.21 22.13
N VAL A 366 2.31 -19.21 23.01
CA VAL A 366 1.98 -17.83 22.64
C VAL A 366 3.19 -16.94 22.89
N TYR A 367 3.59 -16.18 21.85
CA TYR A 367 4.73 -15.26 21.91
C TYR A 367 4.35 -13.91 21.33
N ASP A 368 4.63 -12.83 22.09
CA ASP A 368 4.45 -11.45 21.64
C ASP A 368 5.71 -10.94 20.91
N PHE A 369 5.55 -10.56 19.64
CA PHE A 369 6.65 -10.17 18.77
C PHE A 369 7.35 -8.88 19.22
N TRP A 370 6.57 -7.82 19.43
CA TRP A 370 7.11 -6.50 19.72
C TRP A 370 7.64 -6.36 21.16
N ASN A 371 6.94 -6.94 22.12
CA ASN A 371 7.39 -6.96 23.52
C ASN A 371 8.48 -8.02 23.76
N LYS A 372 8.76 -8.88 22.78
CA LYS A 372 9.73 -9.98 22.87
C LYS A 372 9.47 -10.88 24.08
N GLU A 373 8.19 -11.19 24.33
CA GLU A 373 7.75 -11.90 25.53
C GLU A 373 7.09 -13.24 25.18
N PHE A 374 7.51 -14.29 25.90
CA PHE A 374 6.80 -15.57 25.86
C PHE A 374 5.68 -15.56 26.89
N LEU A 375 4.45 -15.53 26.42
CA LEU A 375 3.25 -15.48 27.27
C LEU A 375 2.89 -16.85 27.85
N GLY A 376 3.60 -17.91 27.47
CA GLY A 376 3.45 -19.25 28.03
C GLY A 376 2.75 -20.24 27.12
N VAL A 377 2.39 -21.38 27.75
CA VAL A 377 1.55 -22.41 27.14
C VAL A 377 0.12 -22.13 27.54
N VAL A 378 -0.71 -21.74 26.59
CA VAL A 378 -2.08 -21.26 26.82
C VAL A 378 -3.08 -22.32 26.35
N GLU A 379 -4.20 -22.43 27.07
CA GLU A 379 -5.36 -23.23 26.71
C GLU A 379 -6.63 -22.36 26.85
N GLY A 380 -7.48 -22.36 25.84
CA GLY A 380 -8.75 -21.64 25.81
C GLY A 380 -8.61 -20.16 25.43
N SER A 381 -7.95 -19.33 26.23
CA SER A 381 -7.84 -17.89 25.94
C SER A 381 -6.56 -17.25 26.46
N VAL A 382 -6.20 -16.10 25.89
CA VAL A 382 -5.11 -15.22 26.36
C VAL A 382 -5.68 -13.82 26.64
N THR A 383 -5.29 -13.22 27.77
CA THR A 383 -5.69 -11.84 28.09
C THR A 383 -4.48 -10.93 27.99
N LEU A 384 -4.66 -9.79 27.29
CA LEU A 384 -3.66 -8.80 26.99
C LEU A 384 -4.00 -7.46 27.62
N GLU A 385 -3.00 -6.77 28.12
CA GLU A 385 -3.11 -5.38 28.59
C GLU A 385 -2.50 -4.47 27.53
N LEU A 386 -3.34 -3.78 26.77
CA LEU A 386 -2.95 -2.95 25.65
C LEU A 386 -2.90 -1.47 26.06
N ARG A 387 -1.78 -0.82 25.78
CA ARG A 387 -1.66 0.65 25.94
C ARG A 387 -2.56 1.38 24.93
N PRO A 388 -2.77 2.70 25.09
CA PRO A 388 -3.53 3.51 24.13
C PRO A 388 -2.99 3.35 22.71
N CYS A 389 -3.89 3.07 21.75
CA CYS A 389 -3.56 2.89 20.33
C CYS A 389 -2.52 1.80 20.02
N ALA A 390 -2.23 0.89 20.96
CA ALA A 390 -1.19 -0.11 20.78
C ALA A 390 -1.70 -1.40 20.15
N SER A 391 -0.81 -2.09 19.45
CA SER A 391 -0.98 -3.48 18.98
C SER A 391 -0.05 -4.44 19.73
N GLN A 392 -0.53 -5.67 19.94
CA GLN A 392 0.32 -6.82 20.25
C GLN A 392 0.19 -7.86 19.15
N VAL A 393 1.32 -8.33 18.63
CA VAL A 393 1.35 -9.31 17.54
C VAL A 393 1.84 -10.66 18.07
N LEU A 394 0.93 -11.61 18.13
CA LEU A 394 1.15 -12.90 18.74
C LEU A 394 1.46 -13.96 17.69
N ALA A 395 2.50 -14.79 17.90
CA ALA A 395 2.56 -16.12 17.31
C ALA A 395 1.79 -17.09 18.21
N VAL A 396 0.82 -17.79 17.64
CA VAL A 396 0.03 -18.82 18.34
C VAL A 396 0.31 -20.16 17.65
N ARG A 397 1.17 -21.00 18.28
CA ARG A 397 1.66 -22.26 17.72
C ARG A 397 1.14 -23.46 18.48
N PRO A 398 0.69 -24.53 17.80
CA PRO A 398 0.30 -25.76 18.49
C PRO A 398 1.45 -26.29 19.35
N TYR A 399 1.19 -26.56 20.64
CA TYR A 399 2.17 -27.15 21.54
C TYR A 399 2.38 -28.62 21.25
N GLN A 400 3.58 -29.00 20.84
CA GLN A 400 3.90 -30.37 20.41
C GLN A 400 4.48 -31.25 21.52
N GLY A 401 4.79 -30.66 22.70
CA GLY A 401 5.41 -31.40 23.81
C GLY A 401 6.87 -31.77 23.59
N VAL A 402 7.52 -31.20 22.60
CA VAL A 402 8.94 -31.34 22.26
C VAL A 402 9.53 -29.95 22.01
N PRO A 403 10.86 -29.79 22.04
CA PRO A 403 11.48 -28.55 21.62
C PRO A 403 11.03 -28.14 20.23
N GLN A 404 10.53 -26.89 20.10
CA GLN A 404 10.02 -26.33 18.87
C GLN A 404 10.31 -24.83 18.79
N ILE A 405 10.31 -24.27 17.59
CA ILE A 405 10.44 -22.81 17.40
C ILE A 405 9.18 -22.13 17.91
N VAL A 406 9.36 -21.08 18.69
CA VAL A 406 8.27 -20.24 19.22
C VAL A 406 8.09 -19.00 18.33
N SER A 407 9.21 -18.33 17.97
CA SER A 407 9.22 -17.11 17.18
C SER A 407 10.57 -16.89 16.50
N THR A 408 10.62 -15.99 15.52
CA THR A 408 11.87 -15.44 14.96
C THR A 408 11.78 -13.93 14.88
N SER A 409 12.93 -13.24 14.83
CA SER A 409 12.96 -11.77 14.82
C SER A 409 12.92 -11.13 13.43
N ARG A 410 13.03 -11.91 12.34
CA ARG A 410 13.23 -11.38 10.98
C ARG A 410 12.01 -10.59 10.47
N HIS A 411 10.82 -11.11 10.72
CA HIS A 411 9.58 -10.56 10.19
C HIS A 411 8.44 -10.80 11.18
N ILE A 412 7.46 -9.90 11.16
CA ILE A 412 6.28 -9.97 12.04
C ILE A 412 5.49 -11.29 11.92
N SER A 413 5.63 -12.00 10.81
CA SER A 413 5.05 -13.34 10.63
C SER A 413 5.71 -14.45 11.48
N GLN A 414 6.78 -14.11 12.22
CA GLN A 414 7.43 -14.95 13.23
C GLN A 414 7.83 -16.32 12.68
N GLY A 415 8.54 -16.31 11.56
CA GLY A 415 8.98 -17.49 10.83
C GLY A 415 8.33 -17.70 9.46
N GLY A 416 7.28 -16.94 9.14
CA GLY A 416 6.56 -17.09 7.87
C GLY A 416 7.38 -16.71 6.64
N VAL A 417 8.28 -15.74 6.76
CA VAL A 417 9.17 -15.30 5.68
C VAL A 417 10.50 -16.05 5.67
N ASP A 418 11.05 -16.27 6.83
CA ASP A 418 12.45 -16.68 7.02
C ASP A 418 12.65 -18.19 7.22
N LEU A 419 11.78 -18.89 7.96
CA LEU A 419 11.95 -20.33 8.19
C LEU A 419 11.63 -21.13 6.91
N LYS A 420 12.60 -21.89 6.43
CA LYS A 420 12.46 -22.78 5.26
C LYS A 420 12.27 -24.22 5.66
N GLU A 421 13.00 -24.68 6.67
CA GLU A 421 12.96 -26.03 7.20
C GLU A 421 13.09 -25.97 8.72
N VAL A 422 12.34 -26.80 9.42
CA VAL A 422 12.46 -27.04 10.87
C VAL A 422 12.16 -28.51 11.15
N ALA A 423 13.00 -29.14 11.94
CA ALA A 423 12.80 -30.52 12.36
C ALA A 423 13.38 -30.77 13.76
N TYR A 424 12.67 -31.51 14.58
CA TYR A 424 13.17 -32.03 15.85
C TYR A 424 13.49 -33.54 15.73
N GLU A 425 14.72 -33.89 16.02
CA GLU A 425 15.19 -35.29 16.04
C GLU A 425 15.20 -35.83 17.48
N ALA A 426 14.23 -36.61 17.82
CA ALA A 426 14.03 -37.12 19.19
C ALA A 426 15.20 -37.97 19.72
N LYS A 427 15.89 -38.75 18.85
CA LYS A 427 17.01 -39.60 19.24
C LYS A 427 18.22 -38.81 19.73
N THR A 428 18.53 -37.73 19.03
CA THR A 428 19.67 -36.83 19.34
C THR A 428 19.25 -35.64 20.19
N ARG A 429 17.96 -35.41 20.38
CA ARG A 429 17.36 -34.25 21.03
C ARG A 429 17.78 -32.95 20.36
N LEU A 430 17.96 -32.97 19.05
CA LEU A 430 18.41 -31.85 18.26
C LEU A 430 17.24 -31.19 17.53
N LEU A 431 17.03 -29.88 17.76
CA LEU A 431 16.19 -29.03 16.94
C LEU A 431 17.09 -28.36 15.87
N LYS A 432 16.76 -28.58 14.60
CA LYS A 432 17.54 -28.07 13.46
C LYS A 432 16.63 -27.42 12.41
N GLY A 433 17.16 -26.52 11.62
CA GLY A 433 16.40 -25.86 10.57
C GLY A 433 17.28 -25.04 9.63
N VAL A 434 16.61 -24.44 8.65
CA VAL A 434 17.19 -23.52 7.67
C VAL A 434 16.39 -22.23 7.68
N SER A 435 17.07 -21.09 7.80
CA SER A 435 16.47 -19.75 7.74
C SER A 435 17.07 -18.93 6.60
N ALA A 436 16.21 -18.18 5.89
CA ALA A 436 16.63 -17.11 4.99
C ALA A 436 16.70 -15.80 5.76
N VAL A 437 17.89 -15.22 5.84
CA VAL A 437 18.15 -13.99 6.62
C VAL A 437 18.72 -12.90 5.75
N VAL A 438 18.65 -11.65 6.22
CA VAL A 438 19.27 -10.49 5.57
C VAL A 438 20.67 -10.31 6.17
N ALA A 439 21.68 -10.17 5.31
CA ALA A 439 23.05 -9.98 5.73
C ALA A 439 23.20 -8.69 6.56
N GLY A 440 23.87 -8.79 7.71
CA GLY A 440 24.10 -7.65 8.61
C GLY A 440 22.90 -7.30 9.52
N ASP A 441 21.72 -7.93 9.35
CA ASP A 441 20.60 -7.75 10.26
C ASP A 441 20.64 -8.78 11.40
N PRO A 442 20.57 -8.36 12.68
CA PRO A 442 20.53 -9.28 13.81
C PRO A 442 19.34 -10.25 13.73
N TYR A 443 19.61 -11.53 13.83
CA TYR A 443 18.59 -12.57 13.73
C TYR A 443 18.53 -13.42 15.00
N GLU A 444 17.35 -13.49 15.60
CA GLU A 444 17.06 -14.30 16.78
C GLU A 444 16.10 -15.43 16.44
N ILE A 445 16.41 -16.63 16.91
CA ILE A 445 15.51 -17.78 16.94
C ILE A 445 15.14 -18.02 18.40
N ARG A 446 13.83 -18.09 18.66
CA ARG A 446 13.27 -18.30 19.99
C ARG A 446 12.60 -19.67 19.99
N ALA A 447 13.06 -20.56 20.90
CA ALA A 447 12.62 -21.95 20.97
C ALA A 447 12.39 -22.42 22.42
#